data_f60e9998b4e6f5cdf792d35f248e40ab
#
_entry.id   f60e9998b4e6f5cdf792d35f248e40ab
#
_cell.length_a   1.000
_cell.length_b   1.000
_cell.length_c   1.000
_cell.angle_alpha   90.00
_cell.angle_beta   90.00
_cell.angle_gamma   90.00
#
_symmetry.space_group_name_H-M   'P 1'
#
loop_
_entity.id
_entity.type
_entity.pdbx_description
1 polymer ?
#
loop_
_entity_poly.entity_id
_entity_poly.type
_entity_poly.pdbx_seq_one_letter_code
_entity_poly.pdbx_strand_id
1 'polypeptide(L)'
;MRPRPDYEAPRHVNSAVVGLFPRRQNQARRLVKQLGFFDHYRSEGGAKLGSIQQLATPPAAYVRAEAPWPLGLLAEAVVDRLLGLLTIAEDQPRLASGLTLDPGIVDRFGMPIAVVQHFYTTRDRWGDDALRRVARRILNAAGAVATYAHPVRTFSHALGTLRMGTDPRTAPVDPDGRFRGLDNLWITDGSALPRSGGVNPSLTIAAMGLRAADRALGQTLEEEEVSHAVG
;
A
#
# COMPACT_ATOMS: atom_id res chain seq x y z
N MET A 1 16.52 10.61 17.70
CA MET A 1 17.28 9.47 17.17
C MET A 1 17.73 9.84 15.77
N ARG A 2 19.03 9.93 15.48
CA ARG A 2 19.53 10.28 14.13
C ARG A 2 19.53 9.00 13.28
N PRO A 3 18.98 9.01 12.06
CA PRO A 3 19.08 7.84 11.18
C PRO A 3 20.56 7.55 10.88
N ARG A 4 20.92 6.27 10.85
CA ARG A 4 22.25 5.86 10.36
C ARG A 4 22.39 6.29 8.90
N PRO A 5 23.53 6.86 8.47
CA PRO A 5 23.69 7.44 7.12
C PRO A 5 23.62 6.43 5.98
N ASP A 6 23.69 5.16 6.25
CA ASP A 6 23.64 4.02 5.32
C ASP A 6 22.29 3.29 5.29
N TYR A 7 21.32 3.72 6.12
CA TYR A 7 19.98 3.18 6.13
C TYR A 7 19.08 3.96 5.16
N GLU A 8 19.06 3.56 3.91
CA GLU A 8 17.97 3.97 3.02
C GLU A 8 16.68 3.34 3.55
N ALA A 9 15.86 4.16 4.22
CA ALA A 9 14.53 3.73 4.63
C ALA A 9 13.80 3.09 3.44
N PRO A 10 13.14 1.95 3.62
CA PRO A 10 12.42 1.27 2.55
C PRO A 10 11.45 2.27 1.90
N ARG A 11 11.68 2.58 0.63
CA ARG A 11 10.83 3.46 -0.15
C ARG A 11 9.69 2.62 -0.68
N HIS A 12 8.46 2.93 -0.28
CA HIS A 12 7.30 2.31 -0.89
C HIS A 12 7.29 2.51 -2.41
N VAL A 13 6.89 1.48 -3.14
CA VAL A 13 6.63 1.55 -4.59
C VAL A 13 5.27 2.24 -4.82
N ASN A 14 4.95 3.23 -4.00
CA ASN A 14 3.76 4.04 -4.09
C ASN A 14 4.18 5.48 -4.32
N SER A 15 3.46 6.18 -5.17
CA SER A 15 3.75 7.57 -5.49
C SER A 15 2.49 8.42 -5.45
N ALA A 16 2.60 9.60 -4.90
CA ALA A 16 1.59 10.65 -5.05
C ALA A 16 1.92 11.44 -6.31
N VAL A 17 1.03 11.42 -7.30
CA VAL A 17 1.14 12.24 -8.50
C VAL A 17 0.16 13.39 -8.37
N VAL A 18 0.68 14.61 -8.33
CA VAL A 18 -0.11 15.82 -8.10
C VAL A 18 -0.14 16.65 -9.37
N GLY A 19 -1.34 17.07 -9.77
CA GLY A 19 -1.57 18.00 -10.88
C GLY A 19 -1.90 19.39 -10.36
N LEU A 20 -1.34 20.41 -11.01
CA LEU A 20 -1.70 21.81 -10.82
C LEU A 20 -2.70 22.22 -11.90
N PHE A 21 -3.81 22.80 -11.49
CA PHE A 21 -4.89 23.25 -12.38
C PHE A 21 -5.04 24.77 -12.42
N PRO A 22 -5.46 25.34 -13.56
CA PRO A 22 -5.70 26.77 -13.67
C PRO A 22 -6.83 27.28 -12.77
N ARG A 23 -7.82 26.42 -12.51
CA ARG A 23 -8.98 26.69 -11.65
C ARG A 23 -8.89 25.94 -10.34
N ARG A 24 -9.56 26.45 -9.29
CA ARG A 24 -9.70 25.72 -8.03
C ARG A 24 -10.44 24.41 -8.27
N GLN A 25 -9.87 23.29 -7.80
CA GLN A 25 -10.43 21.95 -7.95
C GLN A 25 -11.25 21.53 -6.74
N ASN A 26 -10.90 22.07 -5.59
CA ASN A 26 -11.49 21.65 -4.33
C ASN A 26 -12.38 22.74 -3.76
N GLN A 27 -13.64 22.76 -4.19
CA GLN A 27 -14.64 23.71 -3.67
C GLN A 27 -15.31 23.21 -2.39
N ALA A 28 -15.31 21.90 -2.14
CA ALA A 28 -15.84 21.31 -0.93
C ALA A 28 -14.69 20.78 -0.07
N ARG A 29 -14.47 21.36 1.09
CA ARG A 29 -13.46 20.95 2.06
C ARG A 29 -13.72 19.54 2.67
N ARG A 30 -14.72 18.82 2.17
CA ARG A 30 -15.04 17.45 2.56
C ARG A 30 -14.40 16.52 1.55
N LEU A 31 -13.29 15.97 1.94
CA LEU A 31 -12.51 15.11 1.12
C LEU A 31 -12.84 13.68 1.33
N VAL A 32 -13.39 13.12 0.29
CA VAL A 32 -13.58 11.69 0.19
C VAL A 32 -12.84 11.24 -1.04
N LYS A 33 -12.10 10.15 -0.96
CA LYS A 33 -11.63 9.44 -2.15
C LYS A 33 -12.85 8.98 -2.92
N GLN A 34 -13.07 9.56 -4.09
CA GLN A 34 -14.26 9.28 -4.91
C GLN A 34 -13.94 8.47 -6.16
N LEU A 35 -12.67 8.50 -6.59
CA LEU A 35 -12.26 7.87 -7.85
C LEU A 35 -11.17 6.84 -7.60
N GLY A 36 -11.34 5.69 -8.25
CA GLY A 36 -10.34 4.64 -8.38
C GLY A 36 -10.25 4.19 -9.84
N PHE A 37 -9.05 3.97 -10.32
CA PHE A 37 -8.78 3.57 -11.71
C PHE A 37 -8.13 2.19 -11.68
N PHE A 38 -8.77 1.22 -12.29
CA PHE A 38 -8.33 -0.17 -12.38
C PHE A 38 -8.09 -0.63 -13.82
N ASP A 39 -8.34 0.23 -14.83
CA ASP A 39 -8.15 -0.08 -16.24
C ASP A 39 -6.70 -0.50 -16.56
N HIS A 40 -5.76 0.00 -15.78
CA HIS A 40 -4.33 -0.35 -15.87
C HIS A 40 -3.87 -1.26 -14.74
N TYR A 41 -4.78 -2.02 -14.12
CA TYR A 41 -4.40 -2.97 -13.07
C TYR A 41 -3.47 -4.06 -13.58
N ARG A 42 -3.58 -4.39 -14.86
CA ARG A 42 -2.64 -5.24 -15.59
C ARG A 42 -2.01 -4.47 -16.76
N SER A 43 -0.76 -4.75 -17.06
CA SER A 43 -0.11 -4.30 -18.29
C SER A 43 -0.68 -5.05 -19.50
N GLU A 44 -0.40 -4.56 -20.71
CA GLU A 44 -0.73 -5.25 -21.95
C GLU A 44 -0.13 -6.67 -22.02
N GLY A 45 1.04 -6.88 -21.40
CA GLY A 45 1.67 -8.20 -21.25
C GLY A 45 1.13 -9.03 -20.08
N GLY A 46 0.00 -8.65 -19.46
CA GLY A 46 -0.68 -9.39 -18.40
C GLY A 46 -0.04 -9.26 -17.00
N ALA A 47 1.10 -8.58 -16.87
CA ALA A 47 1.72 -8.37 -15.56
C ALA A 47 0.85 -7.43 -14.69
N LYS A 48 0.64 -7.81 -13.44
CA LYS A 48 -0.12 -7.00 -12.50
C LYS A 48 0.69 -5.73 -12.18
N LEU A 49 0.07 -4.56 -12.31
CA LEU A 49 0.69 -3.27 -11.98
C LEU A 49 0.19 -2.76 -10.62
N GLY A 50 -1.11 -2.69 -10.44
CA GLY A 50 -1.76 -2.14 -9.25
C GLY A 50 -2.87 -1.16 -9.59
N SER A 51 -3.22 -0.28 -8.67
CA SER A 51 -4.32 0.67 -8.81
C SER A 51 -3.88 2.12 -8.68
N ILE A 52 -4.73 3.02 -9.17
CA ILE A 52 -4.58 4.47 -8.98
C ILE A 52 -5.83 4.95 -8.26
N GLN A 53 -5.66 5.74 -7.20
CA GLN A 53 -6.76 6.24 -6.39
C GLN A 53 -6.63 7.76 -6.24
N GLN A 54 -7.76 8.45 -6.18
CA GLN A 54 -7.76 9.86 -5.84
C GLN A 54 -7.18 10.07 -4.44
N LEU A 55 -6.29 11.05 -4.32
CA LEU A 55 -5.82 11.54 -3.01
C LEU A 55 -6.67 12.73 -2.57
N ALA A 56 -6.94 12.75 -1.27
CA ALA A 56 -7.40 13.96 -0.64
C ALA A 56 -6.35 15.07 -0.78
N THR A 57 -6.76 16.29 -1.10
CA THR A 57 -5.87 17.44 -1.06
C THR A 57 -5.37 17.63 0.38
N PRO A 58 -4.08 17.58 0.64
CA PRO A 58 -3.56 17.73 2.00
C PRO A 58 -3.81 19.15 2.53
N PRO A 59 -3.83 19.35 3.85
CA PRO A 59 -3.87 20.68 4.43
C PRO A 59 -2.73 21.56 3.91
N ALA A 60 -2.98 22.85 3.71
CA ALA A 60 -1.99 23.80 3.22
C ALA A 60 -0.69 23.80 4.04
N ALA A 61 -0.81 23.71 5.37
CA ALA A 61 0.34 23.63 6.26
C ALA A 61 1.21 22.39 6.02
N TYR A 62 0.60 21.25 5.67
CA TYR A 62 1.34 20.04 5.31
C TYR A 62 2.10 20.22 3.99
N VAL A 63 1.43 20.78 2.96
CA VAL A 63 2.07 21.06 1.67
C VAL A 63 3.26 22.01 1.85
N ARG A 64 3.11 23.02 2.71
CA ARG A 64 4.18 23.95 3.05
C ARG A 64 5.38 23.26 3.71
N ALA A 65 5.12 22.32 4.61
CA ALA A 65 6.17 21.61 5.35
C ALA A 65 6.96 20.62 4.48
N GLU A 66 6.28 19.98 3.51
CA GLU A 66 6.88 18.97 2.63
C GLU A 66 7.55 19.55 1.38
N ALA A 67 7.17 20.75 0.96
CA ALA A 67 7.76 21.39 -0.21
C ALA A 67 9.09 22.08 0.15
N PRO A 68 10.12 22.02 -0.73
CA PRO A 68 11.39 22.71 -0.51
C PRO A 68 11.19 24.21 -0.32
N TRP A 69 11.88 24.80 0.66
CA TRP A 69 11.87 26.25 0.86
C TRP A 69 12.62 26.96 -0.30
N PRO A 70 12.11 28.07 -0.91
CA PRO A 70 10.93 28.86 -0.54
C PRO A 70 9.63 28.41 -1.22
N LEU A 71 9.63 27.32 -1.99
CA LEU A 71 8.48 26.85 -2.77
C LEU A 71 7.28 26.47 -1.88
N GLY A 72 7.50 26.15 -0.60
CA GLY A 72 6.44 25.82 0.34
C GLY A 72 5.40 26.92 0.49
N LEU A 73 5.82 28.18 0.52
CA LEU A 73 4.90 29.33 0.60
C LEU A 73 4.04 29.45 -0.67
N LEU A 74 4.62 29.24 -1.83
CA LEU A 74 3.90 29.24 -3.09
C LEU A 74 2.97 28.04 -3.20
N ALA A 75 3.42 26.86 -2.78
CA ALA A 75 2.61 25.65 -2.78
C ALA A 75 1.38 25.78 -1.86
N GLU A 76 1.51 26.44 -0.71
CA GLU A 76 0.39 26.75 0.18
C GLU A 76 -0.65 27.65 -0.50
N ALA A 77 -0.21 28.66 -1.26
CA ALA A 77 -1.09 29.59 -1.96
C ALA A 77 -1.89 28.93 -3.10
N VAL A 78 -1.41 27.80 -3.63
CA VAL A 78 -2.06 27.11 -4.76
C VAL A 78 -2.70 25.78 -4.38
N VAL A 79 -2.74 25.43 -3.09
CA VAL A 79 -3.25 24.12 -2.61
C VAL A 79 -4.65 23.79 -3.12
N ASP A 80 -5.54 24.79 -3.22
CA ASP A 80 -6.91 24.63 -3.75
C ASP A 80 -6.95 24.29 -5.26
N ARG A 81 -5.83 24.45 -5.95
CA ARG A 81 -5.66 24.12 -7.38
C ARG A 81 -4.95 22.79 -7.60
N LEU A 82 -4.66 22.07 -6.53
CA LEU A 82 -4.00 20.78 -6.58
C LEU A 82 -5.03 19.65 -6.55
N LEU A 83 -4.81 18.63 -7.37
CA LEU A 83 -5.51 17.36 -7.31
C LEU A 83 -4.47 16.24 -7.37
N GLY A 84 -4.57 15.29 -6.44
CA GLY A 84 -3.62 14.21 -6.31
C GLY A 84 -4.20 12.85 -6.69
N LEU A 85 -3.35 12.02 -7.26
CA LEU A 85 -3.58 10.59 -7.48
C LEU A 85 -2.51 9.79 -6.75
N LEU A 86 -2.91 8.77 -5.98
CA LEU A 86 -2.02 7.80 -5.35
C LEU A 86 -1.89 6.60 -6.27
N THR A 87 -0.68 6.26 -6.66
CA THR A 87 -0.39 4.96 -7.27
C THR A 87 -0.12 3.94 -6.17
N ILE A 88 -0.72 2.78 -6.25
CA ILE A 88 -0.46 1.64 -5.37
C ILE A 88 0.03 0.51 -6.26
N ALA A 89 1.35 0.38 -6.38
CA ALA A 89 1.95 -0.65 -7.20
C ALA A 89 2.02 -1.98 -6.44
N GLU A 90 1.88 -3.09 -7.18
CA GLU A 90 2.17 -4.41 -6.63
C GLU A 90 3.67 -4.53 -6.38
N ASP A 91 4.05 -4.96 -5.20
CA ASP A 91 5.39 -5.41 -4.88
C ASP A 91 5.43 -6.93 -4.69
N GLN A 92 6.60 -7.51 -4.93
CA GLN A 92 6.80 -8.95 -4.89
C GLN A 92 7.46 -9.37 -3.57
N PRO A 93 6.96 -10.42 -2.92
CA PRO A 93 7.59 -10.94 -1.71
C PRO A 93 9.01 -11.46 -2.04
N ARG A 94 9.96 -11.16 -1.16
CA ARG A 94 11.35 -11.61 -1.27
C ARG A 94 11.81 -12.24 0.04
N LEU A 95 12.63 -13.29 -0.06
CA LEU A 95 13.24 -13.91 1.13
C LEU A 95 14.20 -12.95 1.87
N ALA A 96 14.80 -12.00 1.14
CA ALA A 96 15.66 -10.99 1.73
C ALA A 96 14.89 -9.88 2.49
N SER A 97 13.57 -9.78 2.28
CA SER A 97 12.69 -8.88 3.03
C SER A 97 12.16 -9.60 4.26
N GLY A 98 12.20 -8.97 5.42
CA GLY A 98 11.73 -9.61 6.66
C GLY A 98 11.97 -8.78 7.90
N LEU A 99 11.86 -9.43 9.02
CA LEU A 99 12.10 -8.87 10.36
C LEU A 99 13.30 -9.57 10.99
N THR A 100 14.20 -8.78 11.55
CA THR A 100 15.29 -9.25 12.40
C THR A 100 15.27 -8.52 13.73
N LEU A 101 15.89 -9.08 14.75
CA LEU A 101 16.08 -8.38 16.02
C LEU A 101 17.49 -7.78 16.07
N ASP A 102 17.60 -6.54 16.54
CA ASP A 102 18.90 -5.91 16.83
C ASP A 102 19.19 -6.06 18.33
N PRO A 103 20.12 -6.99 18.73
CA PRO A 103 20.43 -7.19 20.14
C PRO A 103 21.20 -6.03 20.77
N GLY A 104 21.77 -5.12 19.95
CA GLY A 104 22.49 -3.95 20.42
C GLY A 104 21.59 -2.79 20.84
N ILE A 105 20.29 -2.84 20.51
CA ILE A 105 19.32 -1.82 20.86
C ILE A 105 18.12 -2.46 21.50
N VAL A 106 17.81 -2.05 22.73
CA VAL A 106 16.65 -2.56 23.47
C VAL A 106 15.61 -1.45 23.68
N ASP A 107 14.35 -1.87 23.78
CA ASP A 107 13.27 -0.98 24.17
C ASP A 107 13.27 -0.70 25.69
N ARG A 108 12.28 0.03 26.18
CA ARG A 108 12.12 0.35 27.60
C ARG A 108 11.87 -0.87 28.52
N PHE A 109 11.56 -2.02 27.94
CA PHE A 109 11.32 -3.27 28.66
C PHE A 109 12.51 -4.23 28.57
N GLY A 110 13.63 -3.83 27.97
CA GLY A 110 14.81 -4.65 27.77
C GLY A 110 14.70 -5.64 26.59
N MET A 111 13.68 -5.53 25.76
CA MET A 111 13.51 -6.40 24.58
C MET A 111 14.27 -5.84 23.37
N PRO A 112 14.98 -6.68 22.59
CA PRO A 112 15.61 -6.25 21.35
C PRO A 112 14.60 -5.64 20.40
N ILE A 113 14.96 -4.53 19.75
CA ILE A 113 14.08 -3.87 18.78
C ILE A 113 13.97 -4.69 17.49
N ALA A 114 12.80 -4.67 16.87
CA ALA A 114 12.59 -5.24 15.56
C ALA A 114 13.11 -4.29 14.47
N VAL A 115 13.92 -4.85 13.55
CA VAL A 115 14.42 -4.16 12.37
C VAL A 115 13.70 -4.71 11.15
N VAL A 116 12.98 -3.85 10.43
CA VAL A 116 12.31 -4.20 9.18
C VAL A 116 13.27 -4.02 8.03
N GLN A 117 13.51 -5.06 7.26
CA GLN A 117 14.26 -5.02 6.01
C GLN A 117 13.30 -5.22 4.85
N HIS A 118 13.31 -4.31 3.87
CA HIS A 118 12.46 -4.39 2.70
C HIS A 118 13.21 -3.94 1.44
N PHE A 119 13.13 -4.75 0.38
CA PHE A 119 13.85 -4.51 -0.87
C PHE A 119 12.89 -4.62 -2.06
N TYR A 120 12.88 -3.61 -2.92
CA TYR A 120 12.13 -3.61 -4.16
C TYR A 120 12.91 -4.23 -5.30
N THR A 121 12.22 -4.98 -6.15
CA THR A 121 12.76 -5.51 -7.39
C THR A 121 12.76 -4.44 -8.49
N THR A 122 13.49 -4.70 -9.57
CA THR A 122 13.39 -3.89 -10.80
C THR A 122 11.98 -3.92 -11.37
N ARG A 123 11.28 -5.07 -11.22
CA ARG A 123 9.89 -5.22 -11.65
C ARG A 123 8.95 -4.32 -10.86
N ASP A 124 9.12 -4.23 -9.54
CA ASP A 124 8.27 -3.39 -8.68
C ASP A 124 8.43 -1.91 -9.05
N ARG A 125 9.67 -1.45 -9.24
CA ARG A 125 9.97 -0.09 -9.70
C ARG A 125 9.39 0.21 -11.07
N TRP A 126 9.48 -0.74 -11.99
CA TRP A 126 8.88 -0.64 -13.32
C TRP A 126 7.35 -0.48 -13.23
N GLY A 127 6.70 -1.24 -12.34
CA GLY A 127 5.25 -1.14 -12.08
C GLY A 127 4.83 0.24 -11.59
N ASP A 128 5.56 0.80 -10.61
CA ASP A 128 5.30 2.16 -10.13
C ASP A 128 5.53 3.20 -11.22
N ASP A 129 6.62 3.10 -11.98
CA ASP A 129 6.89 4.01 -13.10
C ASP A 129 5.79 3.96 -14.16
N ALA A 130 5.25 2.77 -14.45
CA ALA A 130 4.13 2.62 -15.38
C ALA A 130 2.86 3.30 -14.84
N LEU A 131 2.51 3.06 -13.57
CA LEU A 131 1.35 3.71 -12.94
C LEU A 131 1.51 5.22 -12.83
N ARG A 132 2.70 5.72 -12.51
CA ARG A 132 2.99 7.16 -12.50
C ARG A 132 2.78 7.81 -13.87
N ARG A 133 3.18 7.15 -14.95
CA ARG A 133 2.92 7.65 -16.32
C ARG A 133 1.42 7.71 -16.62
N VAL A 134 0.67 6.70 -16.21
CA VAL A 134 -0.79 6.68 -16.35
C VAL A 134 -1.42 7.80 -15.53
N ALA A 135 -1.07 7.96 -14.26
CA ALA A 135 -1.59 9.02 -13.40
C ALA A 135 -1.34 10.41 -13.97
N ARG A 136 -0.14 10.66 -14.52
CA ARG A 136 0.16 11.93 -15.23
C ARG A 136 -0.74 12.12 -16.45
N ARG A 137 -0.96 11.07 -17.26
CA ARG A 137 -1.87 11.18 -18.43
C ARG A 137 -3.29 11.51 -18.00
N ILE A 138 -3.80 10.89 -16.93
CA ILE A 138 -5.13 11.19 -16.39
C ILE A 138 -5.21 12.65 -15.96
N LEU A 139 -4.25 13.15 -15.18
CA LEU A 139 -4.25 14.52 -14.71
C LEU A 139 -4.13 15.53 -15.87
N ASN A 140 -3.28 15.28 -16.85
CA ASN A 140 -3.14 16.15 -18.02
C ASN A 140 -4.42 16.15 -18.86
N ALA A 141 -5.06 15.00 -19.09
CA ALA A 141 -6.33 14.91 -19.78
C ALA A 141 -7.47 15.65 -19.03
N ALA A 142 -7.38 15.69 -17.70
CA ALA A 142 -8.29 16.46 -16.85
C ALA A 142 -7.99 17.98 -16.86
N GLY A 143 -6.94 18.45 -17.54
CA GLY A 143 -6.59 19.87 -17.69
C GLY A 143 -5.53 20.37 -16.72
N ALA A 144 -4.71 19.49 -16.11
CA ALA A 144 -3.55 19.92 -15.34
C ALA A 144 -2.51 20.57 -16.26
N VAL A 145 -2.02 21.75 -15.88
CA VAL A 145 -0.97 22.49 -16.60
C VAL A 145 0.44 22.07 -16.23
N ALA A 146 0.59 21.42 -15.08
CA ALA A 146 1.83 20.81 -14.62
C ALA A 146 1.54 19.60 -13.73
N THR A 147 2.45 18.62 -13.70
CA THR A 147 2.34 17.47 -12.81
C THR A 147 3.67 17.20 -12.11
N TYR A 148 3.58 16.82 -10.83
CA TYR A 148 4.72 16.44 -10.01
C TYR A 148 4.45 15.08 -9.37
N ALA A 149 5.45 14.20 -9.34
CA ALA A 149 5.37 12.92 -8.66
C ALA A 149 6.28 12.91 -7.44
N HIS A 150 5.69 12.60 -6.29
CA HIS A 150 6.39 12.49 -5.01
C HIS A 150 6.33 11.03 -4.53
N PRO A 151 7.46 10.37 -4.25
CA PRO A 151 7.46 9.03 -3.70
C PRO A 151 6.92 9.06 -2.27
N VAL A 152 5.95 8.20 -1.98
CA VAL A 152 5.41 8.05 -0.63
C VAL A 152 6.42 7.28 0.21
N ARG A 153 6.81 7.83 1.37
CA ARG A 153 7.85 7.26 2.24
C ARG A 153 7.29 6.56 3.48
N THR A 154 5.98 6.38 3.56
CA THR A 154 5.36 5.70 4.70
C THR A 154 5.36 4.19 4.49
N PHE A 155 5.65 3.41 5.53
CA PHE A 155 5.51 1.96 5.51
C PHE A 155 4.07 1.61 5.87
N SER A 156 3.25 1.32 4.86
CA SER A 156 1.86 0.89 5.01
C SER A 156 1.62 -0.41 4.26
N HIS A 157 0.62 -1.18 4.67
CA HIS A 157 0.25 -2.44 4.04
C HIS A 157 1.39 -3.48 4.06
N ALA A 158 2.09 -3.62 5.20
CA ALA A 158 3.08 -4.67 5.37
C ALA A 158 2.43 -6.05 5.20
N LEU A 159 2.97 -6.87 4.31
CA LEU A 159 2.38 -8.13 3.89
C LEU A 159 3.46 -9.23 3.77
N GLY A 160 3.05 -10.51 3.89
CA GLY A 160 3.81 -11.66 3.41
C GLY A 160 4.95 -12.15 4.27
N THR A 161 5.14 -11.66 5.50
CA THR A 161 6.19 -12.17 6.41
C THR A 161 5.91 -13.59 6.92
N LEU A 162 4.63 -13.97 7.04
CA LEU A 162 4.14 -15.29 7.43
C LEU A 162 3.16 -15.82 6.36
N ARG A 163 3.55 -15.71 5.08
CA ARG A 163 2.64 -16.00 3.96
C ARG A 163 1.99 -17.37 4.04
N MET A 164 0.69 -17.41 3.75
CA MET A 164 -0.04 -18.66 3.60
C MET A 164 0.24 -19.34 2.25
N GLY A 165 0.02 -20.63 2.19
CA GLY A 165 0.12 -21.41 0.96
C GLY A 165 -0.10 -22.89 1.19
N THR A 166 -0.22 -23.63 0.09
CA THR A 166 -0.43 -25.07 0.11
C THR A 166 0.87 -25.86 0.35
N ASP A 167 2.00 -25.37 -0.14
CA ASP A 167 3.30 -26.05 0.02
C ASP A 167 3.95 -25.70 1.37
N PRO A 168 4.07 -26.68 2.30
CA PRO A 168 4.64 -26.44 3.63
C PRO A 168 6.12 -26.06 3.62
N ARG A 169 6.85 -26.30 2.52
CA ARG A 169 8.26 -25.94 2.40
C ARG A 169 8.46 -24.44 2.16
N THR A 170 7.44 -23.75 1.66
CA THR A 170 7.51 -22.34 1.27
C THR A 170 6.51 -21.44 2.00
N ALA A 171 5.54 -22.03 2.71
CA ALA A 171 4.49 -21.32 3.40
C ALA A 171 4.39 -21.80 4.86
N PRO A 172 4.77 -20.96 5.83
CA PRO A 172 4.65 -21.29 7.25
C PRO A 172 3.19 -21.36 7.73
N VAL A 173 2.26 -20.78 7.00
CA VAL A 173 0.82 -20.78 7.30
C VAL A 173 0.08 -21.56 6.23
N ASP A 174 -0.86 -22.37 6.61
CA ASP A 174 -1.71 -23.13 5.68
C ASP A 174 -2.77 -22.22 5.02
N PRO A 175 -3.52 -22.73 4.02
CA PRO A 175 -4.54 -21.91 3.35
C PRO A 175 -5.68 -21.45 4.25
N ASP A 176 -5.90 -22.07 5.41
CA ASP A 176 -6.93 -21.70 6.35
C ASP A 176 -6.47 -20.66 7.38
N GLY A 177 -5.20 -20.31 7.40
CA GLY A 177 -4.61 -19.32 8.30
C GLY A 177 -3.94 -19.92 9.53
N ARG A 178 -3.85 -21.26 9.67
CA ARG A 178 -3.21 -21.92 10.81
C ARG A 178 -1.69 -21.98 10.60
N PHE A 179 -0.93 -21.65 11.62
CA PHE A 179 0.52 -21.77 11.59
C PHE A 179 0.93 -23.24 11.65
N ARG A 180 1.78 -23.67 10.71
CA ARG A 180 2.22 -25.07 10.64
C ARG A 180 3.15 -25.41 11.80
N GLY A 181 2.87 -26.52 12.48
CA GLY A 181 3.62 -27.01 13.64
C GLY A 181 3.12 -26.51 15.00
N LEU A 182 2.09 -25.66 15.04
CA LEU A 182 1.41 -25.25 16.25
C LEU A 182 -0.11 -25.37 16.07
N ASP A 183 -0.74 -26.11 16.99
CA ASP A 183 -2.18 -26.42 16.87
C ASP A 183 -3.10 -25.28 17.29
N ASN A 184 -2.59 -24.33 18.05
CA ASN A 184 -3.35 -23.23 18.66
C ASN A 184 -2.92 -21.84 18.16
N LEU A 185 -2.19 -21.74 17.03
CA LEU A 185 -1.75 -20.46 16.47
C LEU A 185 -2.35 -20.23 15.10
N TRP A 186 -3.06 -19.12 14.97
CA TRP A 186 -3.68 -18.65 13.73
C TRP A 186 -3.16 -17.25 13.37
N ILE A 187 -2.91 -17.02 12.09
CA ILE A 187 -2.39 -15.75 11.55
C ILE A 187 -3.49 -15.09 10.75
N THR A 188 -3.99 -13.95 11.25
CA THR A 188 -5.20 -13.30 10.71
C THR A 188 -4.94 -11.87 10.23
N ASP A 189 -3.68 -11.48 10.13
CA ASP A 189 -3.28 -10.16 9.66
C ASP A 189 -2.66 -10.19 8.26
N GLY A 190 -2.19 -9.04 7.78
CA GLY A 190 -1.58 -8.90 6.46
C GLY A 190 -0.34 -9.76 6.25
N SER A 191 0.33 -10.23 7.31
CA SER A 191 1.51 -11.08 7.19
C SER A 191 1.21 -12.42 6.49
N ALA A 192 -0.03 -12.92 6.60
CA ALA A 192 -0.49 -14.15 5.94
C ALA A 192 -0.72 -13.96 4.43
N LEU A 193 -0.91 -12.74 3.92
CA LEU A 193 -1.12 -12.52 2.49
C LEU A 193 0.14 -12.87 1.69
N PRO A 194 0.06 -13.78 0.70
CA PRO A 194 1.24 -14.24 -0.03
C PRO A 194 1.78 -13.21 -1.02
N ARG A 195 0.98 -12.20 -1.38
CA ARG A 195 1.31 -11.15 -2.35
C ARG A 195 0.57 -9.86 -2.04
N SER A 196 1.15 -8.74 -2.43
CA SER A 196 0.46 -7.46 -2.48
C SER A 196 -0.62 -7.50 -3.57
N GLY A 197 -1.81 -6.98 -3.24
CA GLY A 197 -2.89 -6.85 -4.22
C GLY A 197 -2.75 -5.64 -5.14
N GLY A 198 -1.78 -4.73 -4.89
CA GLY A 198 -1.75 -3.43 -5.57
C GLY A 198 -2.97 -2.56 -5.26
N VAL A 199 -3.62 -2.84 -4.12
CA VAL A 199 -4.79 -2.14 -3.56
C VAL A 199 -4.72 -2.16 -2.03
N ASN A 200 -5.59 -1.39 -1.36
CA ASN A 200 -5.70 -1.40 0.09
C ASN A 200 -6.20 -2.78 0.56
N PRO A 201 -5.49 -3.49 1.46
CA PRO A 201 -5.79 -4.88 1.79
C PRO A 201 -6.76 -5.07 2.96
N SER A 202 -7.17 -4.02 3.68
CA SER A 202 -7.88 -4.12 4.97
C SER A 202 -9.13 -4.97 4.92
N LEU A 203 -9.97 -4.83 3.87
CA LEU A 203 -11.18 -5.63 3.73
C LEU A 203 -10.86 -7.12 3.52
N THR A 204 -9.84 -7.43 2.70
CA THR A 204 -9.36 -8.79 2.49
C THR A 204 -8.84 -9.39 3.78
N ILE A 205 -8.06 -8.62 4.55
CA ILE A 205 -7.52 -9.06 5.86
C ILE A 205 -8.67 -9.37 6.83
N ALA A 206 -9.68 -8.50 6.90
CA ALA A 206 -10.85 -8.73 7.76
C ALA A 206 -11.62 -9.99 7.36
N ALA A 207 -11.86 -10.22 6.07
CA ALA A 207 -12.51 -11.42 5.57
C ALA A 207 -11.69 -12.70 5.88
N MET A 208 -10.36 -12.62 5.75
CA MET A 208 -9.48 -13.73 6.13
C MET A 208 -9.50 -13.99 7.63
N GLY A 209 -9.58 -12.94 8.46
CA GLY A 209 -9.70 -13.07 9.90
C GLY A 209 -10.98 -13.80 10.31
N LEU A 210 -12.12 -13.45 9.72
CA LEU A 210 -13.39 -14.15 9.93
C LEU A 210 -13.29 -15.62 9.52
N ARG A 211 -12.79 -15.90 8.32
CA ARG A 211 -12.59 -17.27 7.84
C ARG A 211 -11.70 -18.10 8.77
N ALA A 212 -10.60 -17.53 9.24
CA ALA A 212 -9.70 -18.22 10.17
C ALA A 212 -10.38 -18.50 11.52
N ALA A 213 -11.22 -17.58 12.01
CA ALA A 213 -12.00 -17.78 13.23
C ALA A 213 -13.00 -18.93 13.08
N ASP A 214 -13.74 -19.00 11.97
CA ASP A 214 -14.67 -20.11 11.69
C ASP A 214 -13.96 -21.45 11.64
N ARG A 215 -12.79 -21.51 11.00
CA ARG A 215 -11.95 -22.71 10.97
C ARG A 215 -11.43 -23.11 12.37
N ALA A 216 -11.02 -22.13 13.17
CA ALA A 216 -10.56 -22.36 14.53
C ALA A 216 -11.68 -22.91 15.44
N LEU A 217 -12.92 -22.51 15.20
CA LEU A 217 -14.10 -22.97 15.91
C LEU A 217 -14.67 -24.30 15.35
N GLY A 218 -14.06 -24.87 14.31
CA GLY A 218 -14.55 -26.07 13.64
C GLY A 218 -15.85 -25.84 12.83
N GLN A 219 -16.21 -24.58 12.58
CA GLN A 219 -17.36 -24.25 11.77
C GLN A 219 -16.98 -24.36 10.28
N THR A 220 -17.75 -25.11 9.52
CA THR A 220 -17.70 -25.08 8.06
C THR A 220 -18.56 -23.89 7.63
N LEU A 221 -18.01 -22.97 6.85
CA LEU A 221 -18.85 -22.01 6.16
C LEU A 221 -19.77 -22.82 5.26
N GLU A 222 -21.07 -22.91 5.59
CA GLU A 222 -22.06 -23.28 4.59
C GLU A 222 -21.96 -22.21 3.49
N GLU A 223 -21.72 -22.65 2.27
CA GLU A 223 -21.85 -21.80 1.10
C GLU A 223 -23.35 -21.42 1.04
N GLU A 224 -23.73 -20.31 1.68
CA GLU A 224 -24.98 -19.66 1.36
C GLU A 224 -24.92 -19.35 -0.14
N GLU A 225 -25.67 -20.10 -0.92
CA GLU A 225 -25.94 -19.75 -2.31
C GLU A 225 -26.40 -18.29 -2.32
N VAL A 226 -25.50 -17.41 -2.76
CA VAL A 226 -25.87 -16.04 -3.10
C VAL A 226 -26.82 -16.16 -4.28
N SER A 227 -28.09 -16.37 -3.97
CA SER A 227 -29.19 -16.24 -4.90
C SER A 227 -29.08 -14.84 -5.50
N HIS A 228 -28.68 -14.79 -6.76
CA HIS A 228 -28.70 -13.58 -7.57
C HIS A 228 -30.15 -13.14 -7.74
N ALA A 229 -30.67 -12.37 -6.79
CA ALA A 229 -31.79 -11.52 -7.01
C ALA A 229 -31.31 -10.25 -7.74
N VAL A 230 -31.10 -10.36 -9.04
CA VAL A 230 -31.11 -9.23 -9.96
C VAL A 230 -32.52 -9.23 -10.55
N GLY A 231 -33.38 -8.39 -9.98
CA GLY A 231 -34.61 -7.93 -10.57
C GLY A 231 -34.41 -6.47 -10.98
#